data_327caf41430fc709f9befa521d40e5c9
#
_entry.id   327caf41430fc709f9befa521d40e5c9
#
_cell.length_a   1.000
_cell.length_b   1.000
_cell.length_c   1.000
_cell.angle_alpha   90.00
_cell.angle_beta   90.00
_cell.angle_gamma   90.00
#
_symmetry.space_group_name_H-M   'P 1'
#
loop_
_entity.id
_entity.type
_entity.pdbx_description
1 polymer ?
#
loop_
_entity_poly.entity_id
_entity_poly.type
_entity_poly.pdbx_seq_one_letter_code
_entity_poly.pdbx_strand_id
1 'polypeptide(L)'
;MTPLIGQWADTLLQNEQLHLLKLLVWAAISVAGGTGVVAVLRVRRLDSPLLLHFGVQTAAWGAVDLAIALWARGGVGLRDLTATVALDRFVWLNIGLDVGYIAIGTTLALCGWTLGRRLGLVGAGLGIVVQGLALTLLDLQLSTAIVR
;
A
#
# COMPACT_ATOMS: atom_id res chain seq x y z
N MET A 1 -28.82 12.94 19.51
CA MET A 1 -27.81 13.20 18.44
C MET A 1 -28.50 13.98 17.33
N THR A 2 -27.94 15.12 16.91
CA THR A 2 -28.47 15.85 15.76
C THR A 2 -28.34 15.00 14.51
N PRO A 3 -29.31 15.01 13.59
CA PRO A 3 -29.31 14.18 12.36
C PRO A 3 -28.02 14.36 11.53
N LEU A 4 -27.40 15.53 11.57
CA LEU A 4 -26.13 15.81 10.88
C LEU A 4 -24.92 15.02 11.40
N ILE A 5 -24.84 14.80 12.72
CA ILE A 5 -23.73 14.04 13.33
C ILE A 5 -23.84 12.54 12.96
N GLY A 6 -25.07 12.01 12.92
CA GLY A 6 -25.30 10.62 12.49
C GLY A 6 -24.88 10.40 11.04
N GLN A 7 -25.29 11.27 10.12
CA GLN A 7 -24.95 11.20 8.71
C GLN A 7 -23.43 11.26 8.46
N TRP A 8 -22.73 12.12 9.20
CA TRP A 8 -21.27 12.22 9.08
C TRP A 8 -20.57 10.92 9.54
N ALA A 9 -20.97 10.35 10.68
CA ALA A 9 -20.38 9.11 11.19
C ALA A 9 -20.63 7.92 10.24
N ASP A 10 -21.81 7.84 9.63
CA ASP A 10 -22.14 6.82 8.64
C ASP A 10 -21.31 7.00 7.35
N THR A 11 -21.11 8.24 6.91
CA THR A 11 -20.29 8.55 5.73
C THR A 11 -18.83 8.18 5.97
N LEU A 12 -18.27 8.49 7.15
CA LEU A 12 -16.92 8.11 7.52
C LEU A 12 -16.76 6.59 7.54
N LEU A 13 -17.70 5.86 8.12
CA LEU A 13 -17.70 4.40 8.15
C LEU A 13 -17.68 3.81 6.74
N GLN A 14 -18.50 4.34 5.82
CA GLN A 14 -18.51 3.90 4.42
C GLN A 14 -17.16 4.17 3.72
N ASN A 15 -16.54 5.33 3.97
CA ASN A 15 -15.23 5.67 3.42
C ASN A 15 -14.11 4.75 3.95
N GLU A 16 -14.12 4.41 5.25
CA GLU A 16 -13.19 3.42 5.80
C GLU A 16 -13.37 2.04 5.18
N GLN A 17 -14.61 1.57 5.03
CA GLN A 17 -14.91 0.29 4.39
C GLN A 17 -14.46 0.26 2.93
N LEU A 18 -14.69 1.35 2.19
CA LEU A 18 -14.25 1.49 0.81
C LEU A 18 -12.72 1.54 0.70
N HIS A 19 -12.04 2.26 1.61
CA HIS A 19 -10.58 2.28 1.67
C HIS A 19 -10.01 0.88 1.88
N LEU A 20 -10.52 0.13 2.87
CA LEU A 20 -10.09 -1.25 3.11
C LEU A 20 -10.37 -2.18 1.93
N LEU A 21 -11.50 -2.01 1.24
CA LEU A 21 -11.78 -2.77 0.02
C LEU A 21 -10.75 -2.47 -1.07
N LYS A 22 -10.42 -1.19 -1.30
CA LYS A 22 -9.39 -0.79 -2.27
C LYS A 22 -8.02 -1.37 -1.89
N LEU A 23 -7.66 -1.32 -0.61
CA LEU A 23 -6.42 -1.90 -0.10
C LEU A 23 -6.37 -3.42 -0.32
N LEU A 24 -7.47 -4.14 -0.06
CA LEU A 24 -7.58 -5.58 -0.34
C LEU A 24 -7.41 -5.91 -1.83
N VAL A 25 -8.06 -5.12 -2.69
CA VAL A 25 -7.94 -5.29 -4.15
C VAL A 25 -6.51 -5.03 -4.60
N TRP A 26 -5.88 -3.96 -4.12
CA TRP A 26 -4.47 -3.66 -4.41
C TRP A 26 -3.54 -4.77 -3.93
N ALA A 27 -3.72 -5.24 -2.71
CA ALA A 27 -2.95 -6.35 -2.14
C ALA A 27 -3.07 -7.63 -2.97
N ALA A 28 -4.30 -8.00 -3.37
CA ALA A 28 -4.54 -9.17 -4.21
C ALA A 28 -3.87 -9.05 -5.59
N ILE A 29 -3.97 -7.88 -6.24
CA ILE A 29 -3.30 -7.59 -7.51
C ILE A 29 -1.78 -7.68 -7.34
N SER A 30 -1.23 -7.13 -6.26
CA SER A 30 0.21 -7.15 -5.97
C SER A 30 0.72 -8.58 -5.74
N VAL A 31 0.01 -9.38 -4.96
CA VAL A 31 0.37 -10.80 -4.75
C VAL A 31 0.28 -11.58 -6.05
N ALA A 32 -0.84 -11.49 -6.75
CA ALA A 32 -1.06 -12.24 -8.00
C ALA A 32 -0.08 -11.79 -9.11
N GLY A 33 0.09 -10.48 -9.28
CA GLY A 33 0.99 -9.91 -10.28
C GLY A 33 2.46 -10.24 -10.00
N GLY A 34 2.90 -10.03 -8.75
CA GLY A 34 4.28 -10.32 -8.34
C GLY A 34 4.62 -11.81 -8.45
N THR A 35 3.76 -12.69 -7.94
CA THR A 35 3.94 -14.15 -8.08
C THR A 35 3.83 -14.60 -9.52
N GLY A 36 2.93 -14.01 -10.31
CA GLY A 36 2.79 -14.27 -11.75
C GLY A 36 4.06 -13.94 -12.52
N VAL A 37 4.68 -12.78 -12.27
CA VAL A 37 5.97 -12.42 -12.86
C VAL A 37 7.04 -13.46 -12.53
N VAL A 38 7.17 -13.82 -11.24
CA VAL A 38 8.15 -14.83 -10.80
C VAL A 38 7.88 -16.19 -11.45
N ALA A 39 6.63 -16.61 -11.53
CA ALA A 39 6.24 -17.89 -12.14
C ALA A 39 6.59 -17.91 -13.64
N VAL A 40 6.27 -16.85 -14.38
CA VAL A 40 6.59 -16.74 -15.82
C VAL A 40 8.10 -16.82 -16.04
N LEU A 41 8.91 -16.10 -15.25
CA LEU A 41 10.37 -16.15 -15.34
C LEU A 41 10.90 -17.57 -15.12
N ARG A 42 10.37 -18.29 -14.12
CA ARG A 42 10.76 -19.67 -13.81
C ARG A 42 10.37 -20.66 -14.89
N VAL A 43 9.11 -20.60 -15.35
CA VAL A 43 8.57 -21.51 -16.39
C VAL A 43 9.27 -21.28 -17.74
N ARG A 44 9.47 -20.01 -18.10
CA ARG A 44 10.13 -19.64 -19.38
C ARG A 44 11.65 -19.68 -19.30
N ARG A 45 12.23 -19.98 -18.12
CA ARG A 45 13.68 -19.97 -17.86
C ARG A 45 14.35 -18.66 -18.29
N LEU A 46 13.65 -17.53 -18.07
CA LEU A 46 14.16 -16.19 -18.37
C LEU A 46 15.03 -15.70 -17.23
N ASP A 47 16.26 -15.32 -17.53
CA ASP A 47 17.18 -14.73 -16.58
C ASP A 47 17.05 -13.19 -16.60
N SER A 48 16.23 -12.68 -15.69
CA SER A 48 16.03 -11.24 -15.48
C SER A 48 16.04 -10.91 -14.00
N PRO A 49 17.20 -10.59 -13.43
CA PRO A 49 17.31 -10.19 -12.02
C PRO A 49 16.41 -9.00 -11.66
N LEU A 50 16.21 -8.05 -12.59
CA LEU A 50 15.32 -6.91 -12.39
C LEU A 50 13.87 -7.37 -12.16
N LEU A 51 13.31 -8.14 -13.09
CA LEU A 51 11.92 -8.60 -12.99
C LEU A 51 11.71 -9.57 -11.84
N LEU A 52 12.72 -10.42 -11.55
CA LEU A 52 12.65 -11.35 -10.44
C LEU A 52 12.49 -10.60 -9.10
N HIS A 53 13.38 -9.66 -8.82
CA HIS A 53 13.34 -8.91 -7.55
C HIS A 53 12.16 -7.94 -7.49
N PHE A 54 11.76 -7.34 -8.62
CA PHE A 54 10.52 -6.57 -8.71
C PHE A 54 9.30 -7.42 -8.34
N GLY A 55 9.16 -8.60 -8.95
CA GLY A 55 8.04 -9.51 -8.69
C GLY A 55 8.02 -10.02 -7.25
N VAL A 56 9.17 -10.42 -6.71
CA VAL A 56 9.29 -10.85 -5.31
C VAL A 56 8.91 -9.73 -4.36
N GLN A 57 9.42 -8.53 -4.59
CA GLN A 57 9.14 -7.36 -3.73
C GLN A 57 7.66 -6.99 -3.77
N THR A 58 7.07 -6.95 -4.98
CA THR A 58 5.64 -6.65 -5.15
C THR A 58 4.75 -7.70 -4.46
N ALA A 59 5.07 -8.98 -4.60
CA ALA A 59 4.31 -10.05 -3.95
C ALA A 59 4.44 -10.00 -2.41
N ALA A 60 5.65 -9.76 -1.90
CA ALA A 60 5.90 -9.69 -0.46
C ALA A 60 5.14 -8.53 0.19
N TRP A 61 5.21 -7.33 -0.37
CA TRP A 61 4.45 -6.17 0.12
C TRP A 61 2.95 -6.38 -0.01
N GLY A 62 2.48 -6.93 -1.13
CA GLY A 62 1.08 -7.27 -1.30
C GLY A 62 0.58 -8.25 -0.22
N ALA A 63 1.40 -9.21 0.21
CA ALA A 63 1.06 -10.11 1.31
C ALA A 63 0.98 -9.38 2.66
N VAL A 64 1.88 -8.42 2.92
CA VAL A 64 1.83 -7.56 4.11
C VAL A 64 0.56 -6.72 4.12
N ASP A 65 0.24 -6.04 3.02
CA ASP A 65 -0.98 -5.23 2.88
C ASP A 65 -2.24 -6.06 3.07
N LEU A 66 -2.25 -7.28 2.50
CA LEU A 66 -3.37 -8.21 2.67
C LEU A 66 -3.59 -8.56 4.14
N ALA A 67 -2.51 -8.87 4.87
CA ALA A 67 -2.58 -9.17 6.29
C ALA A 67 -3.09 -7.96 7.11
N ILE A 68 -2.57 -6.77 6.83
CA ILE A 68 -3.00 -5.52 7.48
C ILE A 68 -4.49 -5.24 7.20
N ALA A 69 -4.92 -5.34 5.94
CA ALA A 69 -6.30 -5.07 5.55
C ALA A 69 -7.29 -6.07 6.18
N LEU A 70 -6.93 -7.35 6.24
CA LEU A 70 -7.76 -8.37 6.89
C LEU A 70 -7.86 -8.14 8.40
N TRP A 71 -6.76 -7.77 9.06
CA TRP A 71 -6.76 -7.45 10.48
C TRP A 71 -7.57 -6.18 10.78
N ALA A 72 -7.38 -5.11 9.99
CA ALA A 72 -8.07 -3.84 10.17
C ALA A 72 -9.59 -3.93 10.02
N ARG A 73 -10.09 -4.87 9.19
CA ARG A 73 -11.55 -5.10 9.03
C ARG A 73 -12.26 -5.43 10.33
N GLY A 74 -11.57 -6.05 11.28
CA GLY A 74 -12.14 -6.38 12.60
C GLY A 74 -12.39 -5.17 13.50
N GLY A 75 -11.74 -4.03 13.22
CA GLY A 75 -11.83 -2.80 14.01
C GLY A 75 -12.68 -1.68 13.39
N VAL A 76 -13.30 -1.93 12.22
CA VAL A 76 -14.13 -0.92 11.54
C VAL A 76 -15.50 -0.82 12.21
N GLY A 77 -15.89 0.41 12.58
CA GLY A 77 -17.16 0.68 13.22
C GLY A 77 -17.45 2.17 13.30
N LEU A 78 -18.63 2.54 13.82
CA LEU A 78 -18.96 3.94 14.05
C LEU A 78 -17.96 4.56 15.03
N ARG A 79 -17.42 5.72 14.66
CA ARG A 79 -16.42 6.43 15.44
C ARG A 79 -17.02 7.65 16.12
N ASP A 80 -16.63 7.87 17.36
CA ASP A 80 -16.78 9.15 18.02
C ASP A 80 -15.69 10.14 17.58
N LEU A 81 -15.74 11.36 18.05
CA LEU A 81 -14.76 12.39 17.71
C LEU A 81 -13.33 11.99 18.09
N THR A 82 -13.14 11.37 19.25
CA THR A 82 -11.82 10.94 19.74
C THR A 82 -11.22 9.87 18.84
N ALA A 83 -12.01 8.86 18.47
CA ALA A 83 -11.59 7.79 17.59
C ALA A 83 -11.32 8.30 16.15
N THR A 84 -12.06 9.32 15.72
CA THR A 84 -11.83 9.96 14.40
C THR A 84 -10.52 10.73 14.37
N VAL A 85 -10.20 11.50 15.42
CA VAL A 85 -8.90 12.19 15.52
C VAL A 85 -7.75 11.17 15.59
N ALA A 86 -7.94 10.04 16.27
CA ALA A 86 -6.96 8.97 16.29
C ALA A 86 -6.75 8.34 14.90
N LEU A 87 -7.84 8.11 14.14
CA LEU A 87 -7.78 7.62 12.76
C LEU A 87 -7.04 8.61 11.86
N ASP A 88 -7.36 9.90 11.93
CA ASP A 88 -6.71 10.94 11.14
C ASP A 88 -5.19 10.96 11.37
N ARG A 89 -4.76 10.94 12.63
CA ARG A 89 -3.32 10.87 12.98
C ARG A 89 -2.66 9.60 12.46
N PHE A 90 -3.35 8.47 12.53
CA PHE A 90 -2.86 7.20 12.02
C PHE A 90 -2.68 7.23 10.49
N VAL A 91 -3.65 7.76 9.76
CA VAL A 91 -3.58 7.91 8.30
C VAL A 91 -2.43 8.83 7.89
N TRP A 92 -2.26 9.97 8.57
CA TRP A 92 -1.12 10.87 8.31
C TRP A 92 0.24 10.23 8.63
N LEU A 93 0.33 9.41 9.67
CA LEU A 93 1.53 8.62 9.95
C LEU A 93 1.84 7.65 8.81
N ASN A 94 0.83 6.93 8.31
CA ASN A 94 1.00 6.00 7.19
C ASN A 94 1.46 6.73 5.92
N ILE A 95 0.84 7.85 5.56
CA ILE A 95 1.28 8.69 4.44
C ILE A 95 2.77 9.06 4.58
N GLY A 96 3.20 9.44 5.78
CA GLY A 96 4.61 9.73 6.06
C GLY A 96 5.53 8.52 5.87
N LEU A 97 5.11 7.33 6.30
CA LEU A 97 5.83 6.08 6.09
C LEU A 97 5.91 5.70 4.61
N ASP A 98 4.83 5.88 3.85
CA ASP A 98 4.78 5.57 2.43
C ASP A 98 5.74 6.48 1.63
N VAL A 99 5.78 7.78 1.95
CA VAL A 99 6.77 8.70 1.39
C VAL A 99 8.19 8.25 1.73
N GLY A 100 8.43 7.77 2.96
CA GLY A 100 9.68 7.16 3.37
C GLY A 100 10.04 5.92 2.53
N TYR A 101 9.08 5.05 2.27
CA TYR A 101 9.28 3.87 1.40
C TYR A 101 9.60 4.28 -0.05
N ILE A 102 8.93 5.29 -0.60
CA ILE A 102 9.25 5.83 -1.93
C ILE A 102 10.70 6.32 -1.97
N ALA A 103 11.15 7.05 -0.95
CA ALA A 103 12.52 7.54 -0.87
C ALA A 103 13.54 6.39 -0.76
N ILE A 104 13.27 5.38 0.08
CA ILE A 104 14.11 4.17 0.22
C ILE A 104 14.16 3.41 -1.10
N GLY A 105 13.02 3.15 -1.74
CA GLY A 105 12.94 2.43 -3.00
C GLY A 105 13.69 3.15 -4.13
N THR A 106 13.53 4.47 -4.21
CA THR A 106 14.25 5.31 -5.18
C THR A 106 15.76 5.25 -4.94
N THR A 107 16.19 5.41 -3.70
CA THR A 107 17.61 5.31 -3.33
C THR A 107 18.18 3.95 -3.69
N LEU A 108 17.46 2.87 -3.39
CA LEU A 108 17.86 1.50 -3.72
C LEU A 108 18.01 1.29 -5.23
N ALA A 109 17.04 1.78 -6.02
CA ALA A 109 17.08 1.71 -7.48
C ALA A 109 18.27 2.50 -8.06
N LEU A 110 18.47 3.74 -7.59
CA LEU A 110 19.60 4.58 -8.02
C LEU A 110 20.95 3.96 -7.65
N CYS A 111 21.12 3.50 -6.42
CA CYS A 111 22.33 2.81 -5.99
C CYS A 111 22.57 1.53 -6.83
N GLY A 112 21.52 0.75 -7.06
CA GLY A 112 21.62 -0.43 -7.91
C GLY A 112 22.06 -0.12 -9.33
N TRP A 113 21.59 1.00 -9.88
CA TRP A 113 21.96 1.45 -11.21
C TRP A 113 23.41 1.98 -11.28
N THR A 114 23.80 2.83 -10.31
CA THR A 114 25.12 3.50 -10.31
C THR A 114 26.24 2.59 -9.84
N LEU A 115 26.00 1.68 -8.89
CA LEU A 115 27.00 0.78 -8.31
C LEU A 115 27.17 -0.52 -9.09
N GLY A 116 27.44 -0.41 -10.40
CA GLY A 116 27.74 -1.57 -11.26
C GLY A 116 26.51 -2.26 -11.86
N ARG A 117 25.42 -1.51 -12.09
CA ARG A 117 24.19 -2.00 -12.73
C ARG A 117 23.64 -3.27 -12.10
N ARG A 118 23.51 -3.28 -10.79
CA ARG A 118 22.91 -4.38 -10.02
C ARG A 118 21.39 -4.41 -10.22
N LEU A 119 20.96 -4.96 -11.36
CA LEU A 119 19.57 -4.93 -11.80
C LEU A 119 18.58 -5.52 -10.79
N GLY A 120 19.00 -6.46 -9.93
CA GLY A 120 18.17 -6.96 -8.85
C GLY A 120 17.81 -5.87 -7.83
N LEU A 121 18.78 -5.02 -7.43
CA LEU A 121 18.49 -3.87 -6.54
C LEU A 121 17.59 -2.85 -7.21
N VAL A 122 17.80 -2.60 -8.52
CA VAL A 122 16.91 -1.72 -9.29
C VAL A 122 15.48 -2.25 -9.28
N GLY A 123 15.29 -3.55 -9.55
CA GLY A 123 13.98 -4.17 -9.54
C GLY A 123 13.30 -4.12 -8.17
N ALA A 124 14.05 -4.44 -7.10
CA ALA A 124 13.53 -4.34 -5.73
C ALA A 124 13.12 -2.90 -5.38
N GLY A 125 13.97 -1.91 -5.70
CA GLY A 125 13.68 -0.49 -5.47
C GLY A 125 12.43 -0.02 -6.20
N LEU A 126 12.27 -0.40 -7.47
CA LEU A 126 11.08 -0.08 -8.25
C LEU A 126 9.80 -0.71 -7.65
N GLY A 127 9.88 -1.96 -7.16
CA GLY A 127 8.76 -2.60 -6.48
C GLY A 127 8.31 -1.83 -5.23
N ILE A 128 9.27 -1.36 -4.42
CA ILE A 128 8.99 -0.54 -3.23
C ILE A 128 8.37 0.81 -3.63
N VAL A 129 8.88 1.47 -4.67
CA VAL A 129 8.34 2.77 -5.14
C VAL A 129 6.90 2.63 -5.61
N VAL A 130 6.60 1.61 -6.42
CA VAL A 130 5.23 1.36 -6.90
C VAL A 130 4.29 1.12 -5.72
N GLN A 131 4.73 0.35 -4.74
CA GLN A 131 3.94 0.06 -3.54
C GLN A 131 3.67 1.33 -2.73
N GLY A 132 4.72 2.10 -2.41
CA GLY A 132 4.60 3.35 -1.65
C GLY A 132 3.70 4.37 -2.34
N LEU A 133 3.80 4.52 -3.67
CA LEU A 133 2.92 5.41 -4.44
C LEU A 133 1.46 4.99 -4.36
N ALA A 134 1.17 3.70 -4.50
CA ALA A 134 -0.21 3.20 -4.44
C ALA A 134 -0.82 3.41 -3.04
N LEU A 135 -0.08 3.09 -1.98
CA LEU A 135 -0.54 3.28 -0.60
C LEU A 135 -0.72 4.76 -0.27
N THR A 136 0.24 5.63 -0.63
CA THR A 136 0.10 7.09 -0.48
C THR A 136 -1.19 7.61 -1.11
N LEU A 137 -1.52 7.16 -2.33
CA LEU A 137 -2.75 7.58 -3.02
C LEU A 137 -4.01 7.09 -2.31
N LEU A 138 -4.02 5.87 -1.80
CA LEU A 138 -5.15 5.31 -1.05
C LEU A 138 -5.35 6.05 0.28
N ASP A 139 -4.28 6.30 1.02
CA ASP A 139 -4.33 6.98 2.31
C ASP A 139 -4.68 8.46 2.18
N LEU A 140 -4.21 9.15 1.13
CA LEU A 140 -4.63 10.51 0.81
C LEU A 140 -6.14 10.60 0.51
N GLN A 141 -6.71 9.61 -0.20
CA GLN A 141 -8.16 9.57 -0.43
C GLN A 141 -8.93 9.43 0.89
N LEU A 142 -8.47 8.60 1.83
CA LEU A 142 -9.09 8.46 3.13
C LEU A 142 -8.93 9.73 3.97
N SER A 143 -7.76 10.35 4.00
CA SER A 143 -7.50 11.58 4.76
C SER A 143 -8.44 12.72 4.35
N THR A 144 -8.70 12.88 3.04
CA THR A 144 -9.64 13.89 2.54
C THR A 144 -11.09 13.61 2.92
N ALA A 145 -11.44 12.34 3.18
CA ALA A 145 -12.78 11.94 3.60
C ALA A 145 -13.02 12.14 5.11
N ILE A 146 -11.95 12.14 5.93
CA ILE A 146 -12.04 12.38 7.37
C ILE A 146 -12.35 13.86 7.66
N VAL A 147 -11.79 14.78 6.88
CA VAL A 147 -11.82 16.24 7.15
C VAL A 147 -13.09 16.91 6.60
N ARG A 148 -13.90 16.23 5.80
CA ARG A 148 -15.14 16.76 5.19
C ARG A 148 -16.39 16.21 5.84
#